data_fa478342a86edb28863c545cfe8d07b5
#
_entry.id   fa478342a86edb28863c545cfe8d07b5
#
_cell.length_a   1.000
_cell.length_b   1.000
_cell.length_c   1.000
_cell.angle_alpha   90.00
_cell.angle_beta   90.00
_cell.angle_gamma   90.00
#
_symmetry.space_group_name_H-M   'P 1'
#
loop_
_entity.id
_entity.type
_entity.pdbx_description
1 polymer ?
#
loop_
_entity_poly.entity_id
_entity_poly.type
_entity_poly.pdbx_seq_one_letter_code
_entity_poly.pdbx_strand_id
1 'polypeptide(L)'
;FLGICVGLQWLFEGSTEAEGTKGLGAFSGMCEHFPATYEGADLKSPHVGWNSLEQIRPDSRLLRGVADGAFVYFTHSWRAPVVQETAAVTNYGGAFTAALERENVMGVQFHPEKSANVGLRVLRNFVEL
;
A
#
# COMPACT_ATOMS: atom_id res chain seq x y z
N PHE A 1 -9.10 3.21 12.10
CA PHE A 1 -9.19 2.09 11.14
C PHE A 1 -7.88 1.91 10.38
N LEU A 2 -7.40 0.67 10.32
CA LEU A 2 -6.22 0.32 9.52
C LEU A 2 -6.57 -0.86 8.62
N GLY A 3 -6.58 -0.63 7.30
CA GLY A 3 -6.74 -1.68 6.31
C GLY A 3 -5.40 -2.26 5.91
N ILE A 4 -5.25 -3.57 6.00
CA ILE A 4 -4.01 -4.26 5.66
C ILE A 4 -4.22 -5.08 4.39
N CYS A 5 -3.34 -4.92 3.40
CA CYS A 5 -3.35 -5.63 2.13
C CYS A 5 -4.68 -5.43 1.38
N VAL A 6 -5.55 -6.45 1.30
CA VAL A 6 -6.88 -6.32 0.71
C VAL A 6 -7.69 -5.25 1.43
N GLY A 7 -7.47 -5.06 2.74
CA GLY A 7 -8.15 -4.02 3.51
C GLY A 7 -7.84 -2.62 3.02
N LEU A 8 -6.63 -2.34 2.57
CA LEU A 8 -6.30 -1.06 1.92
C LEU A 8 -7.04 -0.94 0.60
N GLN A 9 -7.01 -1.99 -0.22
CA GLN A 9 -7.63 -1.97 -1.55
C GLN A 9 -9.14 -1.73 -1.46
N TRP A 10 -9.78 -2.27 -0.43
CA TRP A 10 -11.21 -2.13 -0.23
C TRP A 10 -11.64 -0.69 0.08
N LEU A 11 -10.72 0.15 0.51
CA LEU A 11 -11.01 1.57 0.78
C LEU A 11 -11.24 2.38 -0.50
N PHE A 12 -10.82 1.86 -1.65
CA PHE A 12 -10.99 2.51 -2.95
C PHE A 12 -12.36 2.22 -3.55
N GLU A 13 -12.60 2.73 -4.76
CA GLU A 13 -13.92 2.61 -5.39
C GLU A 13 -14.22 1.18 -5.83
N GLY A 14 -13.18 0.41 -6.14
CA GLY A 14 -13.34 -0.97 -6.58
C GLY A 14 -12.02 -1.54 -7.06
N SER A 15 -12.10 -2.73 -7.66
CA SER A 15 -10.93 -3.44 -8.15
C SER A 15 -11.30 -4.26 -9.37
N THR A 16 -10.37 -4.37 -10.32
CA THR A 16 -10.57 -5.23 -11.49
C THR A 16 -10.55 -6.72 -11.11
N GLU A 17 -10.15 -7.04 -9.88
CA GLU A 17 -10.22 -8.39 -9.35
C GLU A 17 -11.65 -8.88 -9.21
N ALA A 18 -12.57 -7.98 -8.88
CA ALA A 18 -13.98 -8.32 -8.65
C ALA A 18 -14.85 -7.29 -9.34
N GLU A 19 -14.96 -7.43 -10.67
CA GLU A 19 -15.76 -6.52 -11.48
C GLU A 19 -17.22 -6.50 -11.01
N GLY A 20 -17.80 -5.29 -10.97
CA GLY A 20 -19.16 -5.11 -10.49
C GLY A 20 -19.28 -5.04 -8.98
N THR A 21 -18.25 -5.38 -8.24
CA THR A 21 -18.23 -5.25 -6.77
C THR A 21 -17.58 -3.94 -6.40
N LYS A 22 -18.30 -3.12 -5.64
CA LYS A 22 -17.79 -1.81 -5.22
C LYS A 22 -17.02 -1.92 -3.92
N GLY A 23 -15.94 -1.15 -3.81
CA GLY A 23 -15.27 -0.91 -2.53
C GLY A 23 -16.03 0.12 -1.72
N LEU A 24 -15.43 0.56 -0.62
CA LEU A 24 -16.02 1.60 0.24
C LEU A 24 -16.06 2.97 -0.42
N GLY A 25 -15.19 3.23 -1.40
CA GLY A 25 -15.16 4.51 -2.09
C GLY A 25 -14.69 5.67 -1.23
N ALA A 26 -13.99 5.40 -0.13
CA ALA A 26 -13.41 6.44 0.70
C ALA A 26 -12.31 7.20 -0.03
N PHE A 27 -11.65 6.54 -0.96
CA PHE A 27 -10.60 7.14 -1.80
C PHE A 27 -10.90 6.87 -3.26
N SER A 28 -10.51 7.81 -4.12
CA SER A 28 -10.82 7.75 -5.55
C SER A 28 -9.88 6.81 -6.29
N GLY A 29 -10.43 6.03 -7.19
CA GLY A 29 -9.68 5.20 -8.11
C GLY A 29 -9.99 3.71 -7.97
N MET A 30 -9.47 2.96 -8.95
CA MET A 30 -9.65 1.51 -9.03
C MET A 30 -8.32 0.82 -8.79
N CYS A 31 -8.36 -0.25 -8.01
CA CYS A 31 -7.21 -1.13 -7.88
C CYS A 31 -7.12 -2.01 -9.12
N GLU A 32 -5.92 -2.18 -9.64
CA GLU A 32 -5.68 -2.92 -10.87
C GLU A 32 -4.59 -3.96 -10.70
N HIS A 33 -4.68 -5.03 -11.48
CA HIS A 33 -3.64 -6.04 -11.52
C HIS A 33 -2.34 -5.44 -12.05
N PHE A 34 -1.20 -5.95 -11.58
CA PHE A 34 0.08 -5.57 -12.16
C PHE A 34 0.08 -5.87 -13.66
N PRO A 35 0.73 -5.02 -14.48
CA PRO A 35 0.85 -5.33 -15.91
C PRO A 35 1.70 -6.58 -16.13
N ALA A 36 1.46 -7.26 -17.25
CA ALA A 36 2.24 -8.44 -17.59
C ALA A 36 3.69 -8.10 -17.94
N THR A 37 3.92 -6.89 -18.45
CA THR A 37 5.26 -6.40 -18.81
C THR A 37 5.44 -4.97 -18.30
N TYR A 38 6.69 -4.60 -18.07
CA TYR A 38 7.04 -3.23 -17.68
C TYR A 38 8.40 -2.88 -18.26
N GLU A 39 8.46 -1.75 -18.97
CA GLU A 39 9.70 -1.28 -19.63
C GLU A 39 10.36 -2.35 -20.50
N GLY A 40 9.53 -3.10 -21.24
CA GLY A 40 10.02 -4.08 -22.20
C GLY A 40 10.41 -5.42 -21.62
N ALA A 41 10.20 -5.64 -20.32
CA ALA A 41 10.52 -6.91 -19.67
C ALA A 41 9.28 -7.50 -19.01
N ASP A 42 9.26 -8.84 -18.89
CA ASP A 42 8.18 -9.51 -18.19
C ASP A 42 8.18 -9.12 -16.71
N LEU A 43 6.99 -8.85 -16.18
CA LEU A 43 6.80 -8.52 -14.77
C LEU A 43 6.14 -9.71 -14.08
N LYS A 44 6.80 -10.23 -13.05
CA LYS A 44 6.31 -11.37 -12.31
C LYS A 44 5.20 -10.95 -11.34
N SER A 45 4.09 -11.69 -11.35
CA SER A 45 3.00 -11.54 -10.39
C SER A 45 2.76 -12.87 -9.68
N PRO A 46 2.44 -12.86 -8.37
CA PRO A 46 2.33 -11.68 -7.50
C PRO A 46 3.68 -11.02 -7.17
N HIS A 47 3.60 -9.78 -6.71
CA HIS A 47 4.74 -9.08 -6.09
C HIS A 47 4.94 -9.70 -4.71
N VAL A 48 5.96 -10.51 -4.54
CA VAL A 48 6.25 -11.22 -3.29
C VAL A 48 7.67 -10.91 -2.86
N GLY A 49 7.82 -10.48 -1.62
CA GLY A 49 9.13 -10.23 -1.05
C GLY A 49 9.27 -8.85 -0.45
N TRP A 50 10.51 -8.51 -0.12
CA TRP A 50 10.85 -7.23 0.50
C TRP A 50 11.02 -6.15 -0.55
N ASN A 51 10.45 -4.98 -0.29
CA ASN A 51 10.62 -3.83 -1.16
C ASN A 51 10.54 -2.56 -0.31
N SER A 52 11.01 -1.45 -0.85
CA SER A 52 11.20 -0.23 -0.07
C SER A 52 9.99 0.70 -0.11
N LEU A 53 9.82 1.41 1.00
CA LEU A 53 8.86 2.52 1.10
C LEU A 53 9.59 3.79 0.67
N GLU A 54 9.00 4.51 -0.30
CA GLU A 54 9.59 5.72 -0.85
C GLU A 54 8.62 6.89 -0.70
N GLN A 55 9.13 8.10 -0.76
CA GLN A 55 8.35 9.32 -0.70
C GLN A 55 7.41 9.34 0.51
N ILE A 56 7.94 8.97 1.67
CA ILE A 56 7.16 8.97 2.90
C ILE A 56 6.77 10.41 3.22
N ARG A 57 5.48 10.61 3.42
CA ARG A 57 4.93 11.93 3.74
C ARG A 57 5.40 12.36 5.13
N PRO A 58 6.04 13.54 5.28
CA PRO A 58 6.63 13.93 6.56
C PRO A 58 5.63 14.05 7.71
N ASP A 59 4.38 14.34 7.40
CA ASP A 59 3.33 14.51 8.41
C ASP A 59 2.58 13.21 8.72
N SER A 60 2.99 12.09 8.13
CA SER A 60 2.33 10.82 8.39
C SER A 60 2.52 10.40 9.85
N ARG A 61 1.41 10.17 10.53
CA ARG A 61 1.43 9.64 11.90
C ARG A 61 1.68 8.14 11.89
N LEU A 62 1.12 7.45 10.89
CA LEU A 62 1.25 6.01 10.74
C LEU A 62 2.72 5.60 10.51
N LEU A 63 3.44 6.41 9.75
CA LEU A 63 4.83 6.10 9.36
C LEU A 63 5.86 6.89 10.17
N ARG A 64 5.46 7.43 11.31
CA ARG A 64 6.40 8.18 12.17
C ARG A 64 7.56 7.29 12.59
N GLY A 65 8.77 7.78 12.38
CA GLY A 65 9.99 7.03 12.71
C GLY A 65 10.41 6.01 11.66
N VAL A 66 9.67 5.91 10.55
CA VAL A 66 10.04 5.05 9.42
C VAL A 66 10.80 5.92 8.40
N ALA A 67 12.00 5.50 8.05
CA ALA A 67 12.83 6.25 7.10
C ALA A 67 12.49 5.88 5.65
N ASP A 68 12.65 6.85 4.73
CA ASP A 68 12.59 6.57 3.31
C ASP A 68 13.59 5.47 2.98
N GLY A 69 13.16 4.52 2.14
CA GLY A 69 14.00 3.38 1.78
C GLY A 69 13.86 2.19 2.71
N ALA A 70 13.09 2.32 3.80
CA ALA A 70 12.84 1.20 4.71
C ALA A 70 12.14 0.06 3.97
N PHE A 71 12.56 -1.18 4.23
CA PHE A 71 12.01 -2.36 3.56
C PHE A 71 10.87 -2.98 4.36
N VAL A 72 9.82 -3.36 3.64
CA VAL A 72 8.66 -4.07 4.19
C VAL A 72 8.30 -5.22 3.26
N TYR A 73 7.49 -6.16 3.77
CA TYR A 73 7.17 -7.38 3.03
C TYR A 73 5.82 -7.27 2.33
N PHE A 74 5.82 -7.60 1.03
CA PHE A 74 4.65 -7.57 0.17
C PHE A 74 4.29 -8.97 -0.33
N THR A 75 3.00 -9.20 -0.55
CA THR A 75 2.50 -10.34 -1.30
C THR A 75 1.12 -9.97 -1.85
N HIS A 76 1.06 -9.54 -3.12
CA HIS A 76 -0.18 -9.10 -3.74
C HIS A 76 -0.06 -9.06 -5.26
N SER A 77 -1.19 -9.18 -5.95
CA SER A 77 -1.26 -9.09 -7.41
C SER A 77 -2.03 -7.87 -7.89
N TRP A 78 -2.84 -7.25 -7.03
CA TRP A 78 -3.55 -6.00 -7.32
C TRP A 78 -2.96 -4.89 -6.49
N ARG A 79 -2.99 -3.68 -7.03
CA ARG A 79 -2.40 -2.50 -6.39
C ARG A 79 -3.33 -1.31 -6.50
N ALA A 80 -3.28 -0.44 -5.49
CA ALA A 80 -4.02 0.81 -5.47
C ALA A 80 -3.25 1.90 -6.22
N PRO A 81 -3.96 2.82 -6.89
CA PRO A 81 -3.31 3.94 -7.55
C PRO A 81 -2.72 4.90 -6.53
N VAL A 82 -1.75 5.71 -6.98
CA VAL A 82 -1.22 6.81 -6.17
C VAL A 82 -2.26 7.92 -6.18
N VAL A 83 -2.61 8.39 -4.99
CA VAL A 83 -3.62 9.44 -4.80
C VAL A 83 -3.07 10.51 -3.87
N GLN A 84 -3.85 11.58 -3.66
CA GLN A 84 -3.42 12.70 -2.81
C GLN A 84 -3.13 12.25 -1.38
N GLU A 85 -3.88 11.27 -0.88
CA GLU A 85 -3.76 10.78 0.49
C GLU A 85 -2.66 9.73 0.66
N THR A 86 -1.93 9.41 -0.40
CA THR A 86 -0.84 8.43 -0.33
C THR A 86 0.25 8.92 0.63
N ALA A 87 0.57 8.08 1.62
CA ALA A 87 1.58 8.39 2.62
C ALA A 87 2.95 7.85 2.26
N ALA A 88 2.99 6.79 1.45
CA ALA A 88 4.23 6.23 0.90
C ALA A 88 3.93 5.45 -0.36
N VAL A 89 4.90 5.42 -1.28
CA VAL A 89 4.81 4.65 -2.51
C VAL A 89 5.86 3.55 -2.51
N THR A 90 5.60 2.53 -3.29
CA THR A 90 6.60 1.50 -3.62
C THR A 90 6.57 1.33 -5.13
N ASN A 91 7.72 1.03 -5.71
CA ASN A 91 7.84 0.82 -7.15
C ASN A 91 8.00 -0.66 -7.45
N TYR A 92 7.07 -1.19 -8.21
CA TYR A 92 7.14 -2.54 -8.77
C TYR A 92 6.26 -2.54 -10.01
N GLY A 93 6.90 -2.48 -11.18
CA GLY A 93 6.14 -2.28 -12.42
C GLY A 93 5.39 -0.97 -12.42
N GLY A 94 6.00 0.10 -11.92
CA GLY A 94 5.39 1.40 -11.68
C GLY A 94 5.10 1.66 -10.21
N ALA A 95 4.90 2.92 -9.87
CA ALA A 95 4.61 3.32 -8.50
C ALA A 95 3.17 2.96 -8.12
N PHE A 96 2.98 2.49 -6.88
CA PHE A 96 1.66 2.26 -6.32
C PHE A 96 1.63 2.71 -4.87
N THR A 97 0.42 2.88 -4.33
CA THR A 97 0.24 3.26 -2.93
C THR A 97 0.63 2.10 -2.02
N ALA A 98 1.68 2.29 -1.24
CA ALA A 98 2.10 1.33 -0.23
C ALA A 98 1.49 1.64 1.12
N ALA A 99 1.23 2.92 1.40
CA ALA A 99 0.56 3.37 2.63
C ALA A 99 -0.33 4.55 2.32
N LEU A 100 -1.45 4.63 3.04
CA LEU A 100 -2.52 5.59 2.82
C LEU A 100 -2.95 6.14 4.17
N GLU A 101 -3.17 7.46 4.25
CA GLU A 101 -3.57 8.06 5.51
C GLU A 101 -4.41 9.31 5.28
N ARG A 102 -5.61 9.31 5.86
CA ARG A 102 -6.47 10.49 5.95
C ARG A 102 -7.20 10.43 7.29
N GLU A 103 -6.83 11.34 8.20
CA GLU A 103 -7.40 11.39 9.54
C GLU A 103 -7.24 10.02 10.24
N ASN A 104 -8.33 9.40 10.64
CA ASN A 104 -8.29 8.10 11.34
C ASN A 104 -8.54 6.91 10.40
N VAL A 105 -8.52 7.13 9.09
CA VAL A 105 -8.62 6.06 8.09
C VAL A 105 -7.25 5.87 7.46
N MET A 106 -6.69 4.68 7.66
CA MET A 106 -5.33 4.35 7.23
C MET A 106 -5.29 3.00 6.54
N GLY A 107 -4.32 2.80 5.69
CA GLY A 107 -4.13 1.53 5.03
C GLY A 107 -2.68 1.31 4.65
N VAL A 108 -2.28 0.03 4.59
CA VAL A 108 -0.97 -0.38 4.09
C VAL A 108 -1.15 -1.58 3.16
N GLN A 109 -0.39 -1.59 2.05
CA GLN A 109 -0.41 -2.72 1.13
C GLN A 109 0.45 -3.87 1.63
N PHE A 110 1.54 -3.54 2.32
CA PHE A 110 2.43 -4.55 2.89
C PHE A 110 1.80 -5.21 4.13
N HIS A 111 2.43 -6.28 4.57
CA HIS A 111 2.03 -6.99 5.79
C HIS A 111 2.93 -6.56 6.94
N PRO A 112 2.46 -5.68 7.84
CA PRO A 112 3.29 -5.22 8.97
C PRO A 112 3.75 -6.37 9.85
N GLU A 113 2.90 -7.37 10.04
CA GLU A 113 3.21 -8.54 10.85
C GLU A 113 4.37 -9.38 10.27
N LYS A 114 4.69 -9.19 8.98
CA LYS A 114 5.79 -9.88 8.29
C LYS A 114 6.93 -8.94 7.95
N SER A 115 6.91 -7.71 8.43
CA SER A 115 7.85 -6.67 8.04
C SER A 115 8.85 -6.31 9.14
N ALA A 116 9.13 -7.25 10.05
CA ALA A 116 10.12 -7.13 11.11
C ALA A 116 9.95 -5.84 11.91
N ASN A 117 11.04 -5.15 12.25
CA ASN A 117 10.99 -3.96 13.12
C ASN A 117 10.23 -2.80 12.50
N VAL A 118 10.30 -2.62 11.19
CA VAL A 118 9.55 -1.57 10.50
C VAL A 118 8.05 -1.82 10.66
N GLY A 119 7.63 -3.06 10.46
CA GLY A 119 6.22 -3.42 10.63
C GLY A 119 5.73 -3.23 12.07
N LEU A 120 6.56 -3.59 13.05
CA LEU A 120 6.22 -3.36 14.46
C LEU A 120 6.08 -1.88 14.76
N ARG A 121 6.93 -1.04 14.18
CA ARG A 121 6.84 0.41 14.34
C ARG A 121 5.50 0.93 13.79
N VAL A 122 5.11 0.47 12.61
CA VAL A 122 3.85 0.88 11.98
C VAL A 122 2.67 0.49 12.86
N LEU A 123 2.65 -0.75 13.33
CA LEU A 123 1.57 -1.23 14.19
C LEU A 123 1.52 -0.45 15.51
N ARG A 124 2.68 -0.19 16.11
CA ARG A 124 2.76 0.59 17.34
C ARG A 124 2.23 2.01 17.11
N ASN A 125 2.65 2.64 16.02
CA ASN A 125 2.17 3.99 15.68
C ASN A 125 0.65 4.02 15.59
N PHE A 126 0.05 3.01 14.97
CA PHE A 126 -1.40 2.94 14.84
C PHE A 126 -2.07 2.77 16.20
N VAL A 127 -1.57 1.86 17.03
CA VAL A 127 -2.16 1.57 18.35
C VAL A 127 -2.06 2.77 19.28
N GLU A 128 -1.03 3.58 19.15
CA GLU A 128 -0.78 4.73 20.03
C GLU A 128 -1.45 6.02 19.53
N LEU A 129 -2.23 5.97 18.48
CA LEU A 129 -2.96 7.16 17.98
C LEU A 129 -4.06 7.61 18.92
#